data_4ef948e5e94ab32ccfc4c0a75aafeea8
#
_entry.id   4ef948e5e94ab32ccfc4c0a75aafeea8
#
_cell.length_a   1.000
_cell.length_b   1.000
_cell.length_c   1.000
_cell.angle_alpha   90.00
_cell.angle_beta   90.00
_cell.angle_gamma   90.00
#
_symmetry.space_group_name_H-M   'P 1'
#
loop_
_entity.id
_entity.type
_entity.pdbx_description
1 polymer ?
#
loop_
_entity_poly.entity_id
_entity_poly.type
_entity_poly.pdbx_seq_one_letter_code
_entity_poly.pdbx_strand_id
1 'polypeptide(L)'
;MRTADIRRDTRETRIQLSLNLDGTGKADIATGVGFLDHMLELFTRHGDFDLTIRCQGDTQVDGHHSVEDIGICLGRAFAEALGDKRGITRYGQFLLPMDETLVLVACDLSGRDYLGWSVDLPAQRVGDFDTELGKEFFLAFVRACPMSLHIRQMAGENTHHILEACFKGAGHALAEAVRIDAAHRDEIPSTKGL
;
A
#
# COMPACT_ATOMS: atom_id res chain seq x y z
N MET A 1 17.86 -4.17 -9.46
CA MET A 1 16.51 -4.66 -9.10
C MET A 1 16.25 -4.24 -7.66
N ARG A 2 15.19 -3.52 -7.39
CA ARG A 2 14.83 -3.01 -6.06
C ARG A 2 13.85 -4.00 -5.43
N THR A 3 14.39 -4.95 -4.67
CA THR A 3 13.64 -6.07 -4.08
C THR A 3 13.84 -6.14 -2.58
N ALA A 4 12.87 -6.70 -1.87
CA ALA A 4 12.95 -6.99 -0.45
C ALA A 4 12.19 -8.27 -0.09
N ASP A 5 12.70 -9.00 0.90
CA ASP A 5 12.08 -10.19 1.47
C ASP A 5 11.90 -9.98 2.97
N ILE A 6 10.65 -9.97 3.43
CA ILE A 6 10.28 -9.73 4.83
C ILE A 6 9.71 -11.00 5.44
N ARG A 7 10.18 -11.30 6.63
CA ARG A 7 9.59 -12.32 7.50
C ARG A 7 9.20 -11.70 8.83
N ARG A 8 7.98 -11.99 9.28
CA ARG A 8 7.46 -11.57 10.58
C ARG A 8 6.73 -12.73 11.25
N ASP A 9 7.20 -13.10 12.41
CA ASP A 9 6.60 -14.14 13.25
C ASP A 9 6.25 -13.50 14.60
N THR A 10 4.97 -13.48 14.94
CA THR A 10 4.44 -13.04 16.24
C THR A 10 3.65 -14.20 16.89
N ARG A 11 2.96 -13.95 17.98
CA ARG A 11 2.01 -14.91 18.56
C ARG A 11 0.69 -14.95 17.79
N GLU A 12 0.39 -13.93 17.01
CA GLU A 12 -0.89 -13.72 16.32
C GLU A 12 -0.78 -14.00 14.83
N THR A 13 0.38 -13.72 14.22
CA THR A 13 0.58 -13.83 12.78
C THR A 13 1.92 -14.45 12.42
N ARG A 14 1.96 -15.15 11.28
CA ARG A 14 3.19 -15.59 10.62
C ARG A 14 3.14 -15.17 9.16
N ILE A 15 4.05 -14.26 8.77
CA ILE A 15 4.04 -13.62 7.47
C ILE A 15 5.36 -13.83 6.75
N GLN A 16 5.28 -14.16 5.46
CA GLN A 16 6.38 -14.12 4.50
C GLN A 16 5.93 -13.25 3.33
N LEU A 17 6.73 -12.25 2.98
CA LEU A 17 6.41 -11.30 1.94
C LEU A 17 7.66 -11.03 1.08
N SER A 18 7.51 -11.11 -0.24
CA SER A 18 8.54 -10.73 -1.22
C SER A 18 8.00 -9.65 -2.12
N LEU A 19 8.75 -8.56 -2.31
CA LEU A 19 8.40 -7.41 -3.13
C LEU A 19 9.48 -7.13 -4.16
N ASN A 20 9.08 -6.82 -5.39
CA ASN A 20 9.92 -6.21 -6.41
C ASN A 20 9.25 -4.92 -6.91
N LEU A 21 9.89 -3.76 -6.69
CA LEU A 21 9.40 -2.46 -7.16
C LEU A 21 9.54 -2.29 -8.68
N ASP A 22 10.47 -3.02 -9.31
CA ASP A 22 10.70 -3.02 -10.76
C ASP A 22 10.00 -4.22 -11.43
N GLY A 23 8.77 -4.50 -11.01
CA GLY A 23 7.98 -5.66 -11.41
C GLY A 23 7.18 -5.48 -12.69
N THR A 24 6.19 -6.34 -12.86
CA THR A 24 5.27 -6.38 -14.03
C THR A 24 3.81 -6.55 -13.62
N GLY A 25 3.48 -6.35 -12.35
CA GLY A 25 2.15 -6.48 -11.79
C GLY A 25 1.76 -7.93 -11.45
N LYS A 26 2.73 -8.79 -11.12
CA LYS A 26 2.46 -10.19 -10.73
C LYS A 26 2.14 -10.27 -9.25
N ALA A 27 0.97 -10.80 -8.93
CA ALA A 27 0.50 -11.03 -7.57
C ALA A 27 0.38 -12.53 -7.29
N ASP A 28 0.89 -12.97 -6.14
CA ASP A 28 0.67 -14.30 -5.57
C ASP A 28 0.42 -14.15 -4.08
N ILE A 29 -0.86 -13.98 -3.70
CA ILE A 29 -1.28 -13.45 -2.41
C ILE A 29 -2.23 -14.45 -1.72
N ALA A 30 -1.93 -14.78 -0.48
CA ALA A 30 -2.77 -15.58 0.38
C ALA A 30 -2.62 -15.08 1.83
N THR A 31 -3.50 -14.18 2.25
CA THR A 31 -3.48 -13.56 3.58
C THR A 31 -4.38 -14.25 4.59
N GLY A 32 -5.33 -15.06 4.11
CA GLY A 32 -6.42 -15.61 4.93
C GLY A 32 -7.60 -14.63 5.10
N VAL A 33 -7.52 -13.42 4.52
CA VAL A 33 -8.57 -12.40 4.51
C VAL A 33 -8.91 -12.10 3.06
N GLY A 34 -9.94 -12.74 2.51
CA GLY A 34 -10.20 -12.76 1.07
C GLY A 34 -10.39 -11.39 0.42
N PHE A 35 -11.02 -10.44 1.12
CA PHE A 35 -11.15 -9.08 0.60
C PHE A 35 -9.80 -8.35 0.55
N LEU A 36 -8.92 -8.57 1.52
CA LEU A 36 -7.56 -8.01 1.51
C LEU A 36 -6.73 -8.61 0.37
N ASP A 37 -6.85 -9.93 0.11
CA ASP A 37 -6.19 -10.58 -1.02
C ASP A 37 -6.53 -9.84 -2.33
N HIS A 38 -7.82 -9.62 -2.57
CA HIS A 38 -8.31 -8.89 -3.73
C HIS A 38 -7.77 -7.45 -3.80
N MET A 39 -7.80 -6.72 -2.69
CA MET A 39 -7.27 -5.34 -2.65
C MET A 39 -5.76 -5.29 -2.95
N LEU A 40 -4.99 -6.22 -2.43
CA LEU A 40 -3.55 -6.28 -2.66
C LEU A 40 -3.19 -6.75 -4.08
N GLU A 41 -3.99 -7.63 -4.69
CA GLU A 41 -3.86 -7.98 -6.11
C GLU A 41 -4.05 -6.75 -7.01
N LEU A 42 -5.07 -5.94 -6.72
CA LEU A 42 -5.32 -4.69 -7.45
C LEU A 42 -4.19 -3.67 -7.24
N PHE A 43 -3.77 -3.46 -5.99
CA PHE A 43 -2.63 -2.61 -5.67
C PHE A 43 -1.37 -3.01 -6.45
N THR A 44 -1.06 -4.30 -6.45
CA THR A 44 0.09 -4.88 -7.13
C THR A 44 -0.01 -4.69 -8.64
N ARG A 45 -1.15 -5.02 -9.22
CA ARG A 45 -1.39 -4.90 -10.67
C ARG A 45 -1.31 -3.47 -11.16
N HIS A 46 -1.92 -2.54 -10.45
CA HIS A 46 -1.96 -1.11 -10.82
C HIS A 46 -0.68 -0.35 -10.47
N GLY A 47 0.14 -0.91 -9.60
CA GLY A 47 1.48 -0.39 -9.28
C GLY A 47 2.59 -0.96 -10.15
N ASP A 48 2.30 -1.94 -11.01
CA ASP A 48 3.30 -2.73 -11.78
C ASP A 48 4.37 -3.37 -10.88
N PHE A 49 4.07 -3.59 -9.60
CA PHE A 49 4.93 -4.31 -8.66
C PHE A 49 4.84 -5.83 -8.88
N ASP A 50 5.83 -6.61 -8.44
CA ASP A 50 5.62 -8.04 -8.22
C ASP A 50 5.57 -8.28 -6.71
N LEU A 51 4.52 -8.94 -6.23
CA LEU A 51 4.25 -9.13 -4.80
C LEU A 51 3.80 -10.56 -4.49
N THR A 52 4.53 -11.20 -3.59
CA THR A 52 4.14 -12.49 -3.03
C THR A 52 3.88 -12.33 -1.53
N ILE A 53 2.74 -12.80 -1.03
CA ILE A 53 2.40 -12.78 0.40
C ILE A 53 1.85 -14.14 0.82
N ARG A 54 2.36 -14.65 1.94
CA ARG A 54 1.79 -15.78 2.69
C ARG A 54 1.61 -15.34 4.13
N CYS A 55 0.38 -15.40 4.64
CA CYS A 55 0.06 -15.11 6.03
C CYS A 55 -0.75 -16.24 6.64
N GLN A 56 -0.40 -16.59 7.86
CA GLN A 56 -1.22 -17.40 8.77
C GLN A 56 -1.47 -16.56 10.02
N GLY A 57 -2.66 -16.02 10.14
CA GLY A 57 -3.08 -15.20 11.28
C GLY A 57 -4.18 -15.90 12.08
N ASP A 58 -4.49 -15.33 13.23
CA ASP A 58 -5.53 -15.74 14.15
C ASP A 58 -6.92 -15.25 13.73
N THR A 59 -7.28 -15.48 12.46
CA THR A 59 -8.53 -15.00 11.83
C THR A 59 -9.81 -15.51 12.49
N GLN A 60 -9.71 -16.48 13.41
CA GLN A 60 -10.81 -16.88 14.30
C GLN A 60 -11.17 -15.79 15.34
N VAL A 61 -10.28 -14.84 15.60
CA VAL A 61 -10.55 -13.63 16.40
C VAL A 61 -11.25 -12.60 15.49
N ASP A 62 -10.51 -12.09 14.53
CA ASP A 62 -10.96 -11.24 13.41
C ASP A 62 -9.81 -11.09 12.39
N GLY A 63 -9.96 -10.17 11.43
CA GLY A 63 -8.91 -9.88 10.43
C GLY A 63 -7.87 -8.85 10.86
N HIS A 64 -8.02 -8.21 12.02
CA HIS A 64 -7.27 -7.01 12.41
C HIS A 64 -5.75 -7.25 12.44
N HIS A 65 -5.31 -8.25 13.21
CA HIS A 65 -3.89 -8.56 13.36
C HIS A 65 -3.22 -8.89 12.02
N SER A 66 -3.91 -9.66 11.17
CA SER A 66 -3.41 -10.01 9.83
C SER A 66 -3.28 -8.78 8.94
N VAL A 67 -4.30 -7.91 8.91
CA VAL A 67 -4.32 -6.70 8.07
C VAL A 67 -3.25 -5.71 8.49
N GLU A 68 -3.14 -5.42 9.80
CA GLU A 68 -2.13 -4.51 10.34
C GLU A 68 -0.72 -5.04 10.09
N ASP A 69 -0.44 -6.29 10.43
CA ASP A 69 0.89 -6.89 10.30
C ASP A 69 1.33 -7.03 8.83
N ILE A 70 0.40 -7.27 7.90
CA ILE A 70 0.69 -7.23 6.46
C ILE A 70 1.02 -5.80 6.02
N GLY A 71 0.30 -4.79 6.50
CA GLY A 71 0.61 -3.39 6.27
C GLY A 71 2.03 -3.04 6.74
N ILE A 72 2.42 -3.48 7.94
CA ILE A 72 3.79 -3.34 8.48
C ILE A 72 4.81 -4.03 7.57
N CYS A 73 4.56 -5.29 7.17
CA CYS A 73 5.49 -6.05 6.33
C CYS A 73 5.66 -5.40 4.96
N LEU A 74 4.57 -4.98 4.32
CA LEU A 74 4.63 -4.31 3.03
C LEU A 74 5.35 -2.96 3.12
N GLY A 75 5.09 -2.18 4.17
CA GLY A 75 5.80 -0.93 4.42
C GLY A 75 7.31 -1.14 4.57
N ARG A 76 7.73 -2.12 5.37
CA ARG A 76 9.14 -2.50 5.51
C ARG A 76 9.76 -2.91 4.18
N ALA A 77 9.05 -3.73 3.40
CA ALA A 77 9.53 -4.17 2.09
C ALA A 77 9.75 -2.98 1.14
N PHE A 78 8.82 -2.02 1.12
CA PHE A 78 9.01 -0.77 0.36
C PHE A 78 10.22 0.02 0.85
N ALA A 79 10.37 0.20 2.16
CA ALA A 79 11.49 0.95 2.73
C ALA A 79 12.85 0.28 2.39
N GLU A 80 12.95 -1.04 2.53
CA GLU A 80 14.17 -1.80 2.20
C GLU A 80 14.47 -1.75 0.69
N ALA A 81 13.47 -1.96 -0.17
CA ALA A 81 13.65 -1.94 -1.61
C ALA A 81 14.00 -0.54 -2.15
N LEU A 82 13.51 0.54 -1.51
CA LEU A 82 13.84 1.93 -1.86
C LEU A 82 15.27 2.33 -1.46
N GLY A 83 15.84 1.68 -0.43
CA GLY A 83 17.18 2.01 0.07
C GLY A 83 17.30 3.49 0.45
N ASP A 84 18.31 4.18 -0.08
CA ASP A 84 18.57 5.61 0.18
C ASP A 84 17.69 6.57 -0.62
N LYS A 85 16.72 6.05 -1.39
CA LYS A 85 15.78 6.81 -2.22
C LYS A 85 16.44 7.63 -3.34
N ARG A 86 17.68 7.28 -3.73
CA ARG A 86 18.41 7.95 -4.78
C ARG A 86 17.75 7.75 -6.13
N GLY A 87 17.61 8.83 -6.89
CA GLY A 87 17.09 8.84 -8.24
C GLY A 87 15.60 8.61 -8.38
N ILE A 88 14.82 8.51 -7.29
CA ILE A 88 13.37 8.34 -7.39
C ILE A 88 12.66 9.67 -7.70
N THR A 89 11.47 9.59 -8.30
CA THR A 89 10.59 10.76 -8.52
C THR A 89 10.14 11.39 -7.18
N ARG A 90 10.03 10.58 -6.12
CA ARG A 90 9.65 10.93 -4.75
C ARG A 90 8.18 11.24 -4.57
N TYR A 91 7.57 12.00 -5.46
CA TYR A 91 6.15 12.36 -5.42
C TYR A 91 5.37 11.51 -6.41
N GLY A 92 4.16 11.13 -6.04
CA GLY A 92 3.23 10.49 -6.95
C GLY A 92 1.80 10.80 -6.57
N GLN A 93 0.93 10.83 -7.57
CA GLN A 93 -0.48 11.07 -7.36
C GLN A 93 -1.31 10.38 -8.43
N PHE A 94 -2.53 10.01 -8.06
CA PHE A 94 -3.50 9.47 -9.00
C PHE A 94 -4.92 9.84 -8.61
N LEU A 95 -5.68 10.31 -9.57
CA LEU A 95 -7.12 10.51 -9.44
C LEU A 95 -7.82 9.33 -10.11
N LEU A 96 -8.37 8.43 -9.30
CA LEU A 96 -8.94 7.18 -9.75
C LEU A 96 -10.47 7.25 -9.82
N PRO A 97 -11.06 7.18 -11.02
CA PRO A 97 -12.49 6.99 -11.21
C PRO A 97 -12.82 5.49 -11.22
N MET A 98 -13.91 5.11 -10.57
CA MET A 98 -14.48 3.77 -10.63
C MET A 98 -16.00 3.87 -10.47
N ASP A 99 -16.71 3.76 -11.57
CA ASP A 99 -18.15 3.97 -11.65
C ASP A 99 -18.56 5.31 -11.00
N GLU A 100 -19.35 5.28 -9.92
CA GLU A 100 -19.78 6.46 -9.16
C GLU A 100 -18.70 7.01 -8.20
N THR A 101 -17.61 6.26 -8.03
CA THR A 101 -16.55 6.56 -7.07
C THR A 101 -15.42 7.34 -7.73
N LEU A 102 -14.92 8.34 -7.01
CA LEU A 102 -13.74 9.12 -7.39
C LEU A 102 -12.85 9.32 -6.16
N VAL A 103 -11.61 8.82 -6.20
CA VAL A 103 -10.65 8.93 -5.10
C VAL A 103 -9.34 9.55 -5.58
N LEU A 104 -8.86 10.56 -4.87
CA LEU A 104 -7.52 11.11 -5.04
C LEU A 104 -6.56 10.43 -4.06
N VAL A 105 -5.44 9.92 -4.57
CA VAL A 105 -4.32 9.45 -3.77
C VAL A 105 -3.08 10.25 -4.14
N ALA A 106 -2.36 10.78 -3.12
CA ALA A 106 -1.10 11.51 -3.32
C ALA A 106 -0.10 11.12 -2.23
N CYS A 107 1.16 10.94 -2.61
CA CYS A 107 2.22 10.58 -1.68
C CYS A 107 3.51 11.38 -1.87
N ASP A 108 4.25 11.54 -0.76
CA ASP A 108 5.62 12.06 -0.69
C ASP A 108 6.49 11.09 0.11
N LEU A 109 7.46 10.44 -0.52
CA LEU A 109 8.39 9.51 0.12
C LEU A 109 9.45 10.26 0.96
N SER A 110 9.00 11.19 1.79
CA SER A 110 9.79 12.18 2.53
C SER A 110 10.58 11.63 3.72
N GLY A 111 10.28 10.43 4.19
CA GLY A 111 10.83 9.89 5.45
C GLY A 111 10.07 10.36 6.71
N ARG A 112 8.92 11.03 6.57
CA ARG A 112 8.02 11.42 7.67
C ARG A 112 6.69 10.70 7.49
N ASP A 113 6.25 10.00 8.51
CA ASP A 113 5.01 9.23 8.50
C ASP A 113 3.79 10.13 8.76
N TYR A 114 2.89 10.16 7.80
CA TYR A 114 1.61 10.82 7.93
C TYR A 114 0.57 10.18 7.01
N LEU A 115 -0.56 9.76 7.57
CA LEU A 115 -1.72 9.32 6.80
C LEU A 115 -2.83 10.37 6.89
N GLY A 116 -3.10 11.05 5.78
CA GLY A 116 -4.28 11.89 5.59
C GLY A 116 -5.43 11.05 5.05
N TRP A 117 -6.29 10.54 5.95
CA TRP A 117 -7.43 9.72 5.60
C TRP A 117 -8.71 10.55 5.61
N SER A 118 -9.28 10.81 4.43
CA SER A 118 -10.53 11.54 4.24
C SER A 118 -11.46 10.69 3.36
N VAL A 119 -11.85 9.54 3.89
CA VAL A 119 -12.69 8.54 3.22
C VAL A 119 -13.85 8.20 4.15
N ASP A 120 -15.06 8.28 3.63
CA ASP A 120 -16.29 7.85 4.28
C ASP A 120 -16.73 6.49 3.72
N LEU A 121 -16.89 5.53 4.61
CA LEU A 121 -17.26 4.15 4.28
C LEU A 121 -18.64 3.85 4.84
N PRO A 122 -19.72 3.98 4.03
CA PRO A 122 -21.09 3.89 4.53
C PRO A 122 -21.46 2.50 5.09
N ALA A 123 -20.87 1.42 4.58
CA ALA A 123 -21.07 0.08 5.11
C ALA A 123 -19.96 -0.32 6.08
N GLN A 124 -20.32 -0.92 7.22
CA GLN A 124 -19.35 -1.41 8.20
C GLN A 124 -18.58 -2.64 7.72
N ARG A 125 -19.14 -3.38 6.74
CA ARG A 125 -18.56 -4.63 6.21
C ARG A 125 -18.73 -4.73 4.70
N VAL A 126 -17.73 -5.36 4.07
CA VAL A 126 -17.82 -5.89 2.70
C VAL A 126 -17.46 -7.37 2.77
N GLY A 127 -18.45 -8.26 2.60
CA GLY A 127 -18.28 -9.68 2.92
C GLY A 127 -17.93 -9.85 4.41
N ASP A 128 -16.85 -10.56 4.69
CA ASP A 128 -16.33 -10.78 6.05
C ASP A 128 -15.27 -9.74 6.48
N PHE A 129 -15.04 -8.71 5.68
CA PHE A 129 -14.05 -7.68 5.93
C PHE A 129 -14.68 -6.45 6.63
N ASP A 130 -14.23 -6.13 7.83
CA ASP A 130 -14.59 -4.89 8.51
C ASP A 130 -13.91 -3.72 7.83
N THR A 131 -14.68 -2.74 7.36
CA THR A 131 -14.18 -1.68 6.44
C THR A 131 -13.19 -0.72 7.10
N GLU A 132 -13.22 -0.59 8.44
CA GLU A 132 -12.22 0.16 9.20
C GLU A 132 -10.79 -0.37 9.00
N LEU A 133 -10.64 -1.67 8.71
CA LEU A 133 -9.34 -2.30 8.48
C LEU A 133 -8.61 -1.75 7.24
N GLY A 134 -9.33 -1.16 6.30
CA GLY A 134 -8.71 -0.46 5.17
C GLY A 134 -7.84 0.71 5.63
N LYS A 135 -8.32 1.49 6.61
CA LYS A 135 -7.54 2.58 7.22
C LYS A 135 -6.37 2.05 8.04
N GLU A 136 -6.59 1.00 8.83
CA GLU A 136 -5.54 0.38 9.66
C GLU A 136 -4.39 -0.17 8.80
N PHE A 137 -4.71 -0.80 7.66
CA PHE A 137 -3.71 -1.23 6.69
C PHE A 137 -2.81 -0.07 6.23
N PHE A 138 -3.39 1.03 5.75
CA PHE A 138 -2.62 2.18 5.26
C PHE A 138 -1.85 2.88 6.38
N LEU A 139 -2.39 2.92 7.60
CA LEU A 139 -1.71 3.47 8.76
C LEU A 139 -0.46 2.66 9.13
N ALA A 140 -0.58 1.34 9.16
CA ALA A 140 0.53 0.43 9.41
C ALA A 140 1.59 0.52 8.31
N PHE A 141 1.16 0.57 7.04
CA PHE A 141 2.03 0.73 5.88
C PHE A 141 2.86 2.02 5.94
N VAL A 142 2.20 3.16 6.17
CA VAL A 142 2.87 4.48 6.22
C VAL A 142 3.86 4.58 7.39
N ARG A 143 3.53 4.01 8.56
CA ARG A 143 4.44 3.96 9.71
C ARG A 143 5.69 3.11 9.46
N ALA A 144 5.53 2.02 8.71
CA ALA A 144 6.63 1.11 8.40
C ALA A 144 7.49 1.56 7.21
N CYS A 145 6.93 2.35 6.27
CA CYS A 145 7.64 3.06 5.22
C CYS A 145 7.34 4.55 5.34
N PRO A 146 8.10 5.30 6.13
CA PRO A 146 7.78 6.70 6.44
C PRO A 146 7.61 7.56 5.18
N MET A 147 6.36 7.95 4.94
CA MET A 147 5.91 8.82 3.85
C MET A 147 4.70 9.63 4.29
N SER A 148 4.44 10.74 3.61
CA SER A 148 3.13 11.39 3.69
C SER A 148 2.23 10.76 2.62
N LEU A 149 1.13 10.13 3.03
CA LEU A 149 0.13 9.54 2.12
C LEU A 149 -1.22 10.19 2.40
N HIS A 150 -1.82 10.76 1.38
CA HIS A 150 -3.16 11.31 1.44
C HIS A 150 -4.10 10.49 0.56
N ILE A 151 -5.21 10.04 1.13
CA ILE A 151 -6.29 9.35 0.42
C ILE A 151 -7.57 10.14 0.69
N ARG A 152 -8.14 10.70 -0.37
CA ARG A 152 -9.32 11.55 -0.28
C ARG A 152 -10.40 11.09 -1.25
N GLN A 153 -11.51 10.65 -0.70
CA GLN A 153 -12.73 10.41 -1.46
C GLN A 153 -13.33 11.75 -1.91
N MET A 154 -13.64 11.86 -3.18
CA MET A 154 -14.28 13.03 -3.78
C MET A 154 -15.73 12.75 -4.17
N ALA A 155 -16.05 11.49 -4.50
CA ALA A 155 -17.38 10.94 -4.74
C ALA A 155 -17.39 9.44 -4.45
N GLY A 156 -18.57 8.85 -4.29
CA GLY A 156 -18.76 7.40 -4.14
C GLY A 156 -19.75 7.06 -3.04
N GLU A 157 -20.50 6.00 -3.25
CA GLU A 157 -21.54 5.49 -2.34
C GLU A 157 -21.34 4.00 -2.03
N ASN A 158 -20.73 3.24 -2.95
CA ASN A 158 -20.47 1.82 -2.75
C ASN A 158 -19.14 1.62 -2.01
N THR A 159 -19.20 1.10 -0.80
CA THR A 159 -18.03 0.88 0.08
C THR A 159 -16.95 0.01 -0.56
N HIS A 160 -17.33 -1.04 -1.33
CA HIS A 160 -16.38 -1.88 -2.07
C HIS A 160 -15.63 -1.04 -3.12
N HIS A 161 -16.36 -0.27 -3.94
CA HIS A 161 -15.75 0.60 -4.96
C HIS A 161 -14.82 1.65 -4.34
N ILE A 162 -15.21 2.22 -3.21
CA ILE A 162 -14.40 3.23 -2.50
C ILE A 162 -13.08 2.62 -2.01
N LEU A 163 -13.12 1.46 -1.33
CA LEU A 163 -11.92 0.78 -0.87
C LEU A 163 -11.04 0.32 -2.05
N GLU A 164 -11.65 -0.27 -3.07
CA GLU A 164 -10.93 -0.68 -4.29
C GLU A 164 -10.24 0.52 -4.96
N ALA A 165 -10.93 1.66 -5.06
CA ALA A 165 -10.34 2.88 -5.60
C ALA A 165 -9.16 3.39 -4.75
N CYS A 166 -9.22 3.26 -3.42
CA CYS A 166 -8.10 3.59 -2.53
C CYS A 166 -6.86 2.73 -2.83
N PHE A 167 -7.02 1.40 -2.93
CA PHE A 167 -5.90 0.50 -3.18
C PHE A 167 -5.33 0.62 -4.60
N LYS A 168 -6.15 0.71 -5.62
CA LYS A 168 -5.72 0.98 -7.01
C LYS A 168 -4.99 2.32 -7.12
N GLY A 169 -5.59 3.37 -6.56
CA GLY A 169 -5.01 4.71 -6.56
C GLY A 169 -3.67 4.75 -5.83
N ALA A 170 -3.54 4.02 -4.71
CA ALA A 170 -2.27 3.89 -3.99
C ALA A 170 -1.21 3.15 -4.82
N GLY A 171 -1.58 2.08 -5.53
CA GLY A 171 -0.70 1.40 -6.47
C GLY A 171 -0.12 2.35 -7.51
N HIS A 172 -0.98 3.10 -8.21
CA HIS A 172 -0.56 4.08 -9.22
C HIS A 172 0.30 5.20 -8.64
N ALA A 173 -0.12 5.81 -7.53
CA ALA A 173 0.62 6.92 -6.92
C ALA A 173 2.01 6.49 -6.45
N LEU A 174 2.13 5.30 -5.84
CA LEU A 174 3.41 4.77 -5.41
C LEU A 174 4.28 4.36 -6.60
N ALA A 175 3.73 3.78 -7.66
CA ALA A 175 4.47 3.48 -8.89
C ALA A 175 5.13 4.73 -9.48
N GLU A 176 4.41 5.84 -9.51
CA GLU A 176 4.96 7.13 -9.94
C GLU A 176 6.07 7.61 -8.99
N ALA A 177 5.82 7.57 -7.67
CA ALA A 177 6.76 8.06 -6.67
C ALA A 177 8.09 7.29 -6.63
N VAL A 178 8.04 5.96 -6.84
CA VAL A 178 9.24 5.10 -6.84
C VAL A 178 9.97 5.06 -8.19
N ARG A 179 9.38 5.61 -9.25
CA ARG A 179 9.97 5.61 -10.58
C ARG A 179 11.32 6.30 -10.58
N ILE A 180 12.31 5.70 -11.25
CA ILE A 180 13.64 6.30 -11.39
C ILE A 180 13.57 7.43 -12.44
N ASP A 181 13.97 8.63 -12.03
CA ASP A 181 14.20 9.76 -12.92
C ASP A 181 15.61 9.63 -13.53
N ALA A 182 15.67 9.32 -14.82
CA ALA A 182 16.93 9.10 -15.51
C ALA A 182 17.82 10.36 -15.55
N ALA A 183 17.23 11.56 -15.47
CA ALA A 183 17.96 12.81 -15.47
C ALA A 183 18.66 13.10 -14.13
N HIS A 184 18.14 12.54 -13.02
CA HIS A 184 18.60 12.80 -11.65
C HIS A 184 18.96 11.50 -10.90
N ARG A 185 19.38 10.46 -11.64
CA ARG A 185 19.58 9.10 -11.12
C ARG A 185 20.47 9.01 -9.88
N ASP A 186 21.48 9.87 -9.79
CA ASP A 186 22.48 9.86 -8.72
C ASP A 186 22.22 10.89 -7.62
N GLU A 187 21.06 11.56 -7.68
CA GLU A 187 20.68 12.59 -6.73
C GLU A 187 19.66 12.06 -5.72
N ILE A 188 19.74 12.50 -4.47
CA ILE A 188 18.65 12.35 -3.51
C ILE A 188 17.68 13.51 -3.78
N PRO A 189 16.37 13.24 -4.02
CA PRO A 189 15.40 14.27 -4.38
C PRO A 189 15.00 15.13 -3.16
N SER A 190 15.99 15.79 -2.56
CA SER A 190 15.84 16.60 -1.35
C SER A 190 16.80 17.79 -1.39
N THR A 191 16.28 19.00 -1.18
CA THR A 191 17.11 20.21 -1.03
C THR A 191 17.97 20.19 0.24
N LYS A 192 17.70 19.28 1.16
CA LYS A 192 18.47 19.08 2.40
C LYS A 192 19.61 18.08 2.25
N GLY A 193 19.66 17.33 1.12
CA GLY A 193 20.67 16.30 0.88
C GLY A 193 20.52 15.04 1.77
N LEU A 194 19.33 14.83 2.33
CA LEU A 194 18.98 13.70 3.21
C LEU A 194 17.82 12.90 2.62
#